data_c33b2b095e5055bcbb81d32522526d8c
#
_entry.id   c33b2b095e5055bcbb81d32522526d8c
#
_cell.length_a   1.000
_cell.length_b   1.000
_cell.length_c   1.000
_cell.angle_alpha   90.00
_cell.angle_beta   90.00
_cell.angle_gamma   90.00
#
_symmetry.space_group_name_H-M   'P 1'
#
loop_
_entity.id
_entity.type
_entity.pdbx_description
1 polymer ?
#
loop_
_entity_poly.entity_id
_entity_poly.type
_entity_poly.pdbx_seq_one_letter_code
_entity_poly.pdbx_strand_id
1 'polypeptide(L)'
;ADDTLKAINAEGNSHIESAQLVSKTGIPKADRLVSYKHKGIALENNQGKTLSLLKGHFGSIDHRQLKQGLLLATVDLDRQQAMLTVLDGASDNWTATTYLPKPAFKIEGVCLYQDEAQNGFLFLVGEQGQGEQWLVADATSPIALPQLIRHLSTPPDSEYCQVDDAQSRLYINEEKVGIWAYDAHPEAELSRFPIAMTH
;
A
#
# COMPACT_ATOMS: atom_id res chain seq x y z
N ALA A 1 3.44 -8.67 14.12
CA ALA A 1 4.87 -8.53 13.77
C ALA A 1 5.64 -9.82 14.09
N ASP A 2 5.52 -10.32 15.30
CA ASP A 2 6.28 -11.50 15.71
C ASP A 2 5.87 -12.76 14.95
N ASP A 3 4.57 -12.94 14.68
CA ASP A 3 4.08 -14.10 13.93
C ASP A 3 4.54 -14.07 12.48
N THR A 4 4.66 -12.90 11.90
CA THR A 4 5.17 -12.73 10.56
C THR A 4 6.66 -13.10 10.49
N LEU A 5 7.45 -12.67 11.47
CA LEU A 5 8.85 -13.03 11.57
C LEU A 5 9.06 -14.53 11.79
N LYS A 6 8.20 -15.16 12.60
CA LYS A 6 8.24 -16.61 12.78
C LYS A 6 7.95 -17.38 11.50
N ALA A 7 6.97 -16.93 10.71
CA ALA A 7 6.66 -17.55 9.43
C ALA A 7 7.83 -17.49 8.45
N ILE A 8 8.56 -16.37 8.39
CA ILE A 8 9.77 -16.25 7.58
C ILE A 8 10.84 -17.21 8.04
N ASN A 9 11.10 -17.23 9.34
CA ASN A 9 12.14 -18.09 9.91
C ASN A 9 11.82 -19.55 9.65
N ALA A 10 10.56 -19.95 9.70
CA ALA A 10 10.14 -21.31 9.40
C ALA A 10 10.35 -21.69 7.94
N GLU A 11 10.15 -20.75 7.01
CA GLU A 11 10.43 -20.97 5.59
C GLU A 11 11.90 -20.81 5.22
N GLY A 12 12.68 -20.17 6.07
CA GLY A 12 14.14 -20.23 6.06
C GLY A 12 14.90 -19.33 5.10
N ASN A 13 14.28 -18.50 4.25
CA ASN A 13 15.08 -17.86 3.20
C ASN A 13 14.53 -16.60 2.56
N SER A 14 13.44 -16.02 3.04
CA SER A 14 12.88 -14.86 2.36
C SER A 14 12.84 -13.64 3.26
N HIS A 15 13.38 -12.52 2.77
CA HIS A 15 13.23 -11.25 3.44
C HIS A 15 11.81 -10.72 3.26
N ILE A 16 11.24 -10.22 4.35
CA ILE A 16 9.99 -9.46 4.28
C ILE A 16 10.31 -8.02 3.92
N GLU A 17 9.66 -7.51 2.86
CA GLU A 17 9.66 -6.10 2.51
C GLU A 17 8.55 -5.35 3.27
N SER A 18 7.40 -5.98 3.43
CA SER A 18 6.25 -5.37 4.08
C SER A 18 5.27 -6.45 4.54
N ALA A 19 4.53 -6.16 5.60
CA ALA A 19 3.49 -7.08 6.09
C ALA A 19 2.35 -6.28 6.71
N GLN A 20 1.12 -6.73 6.47
CA GLN A 20 -0.08 -6.09 7.00
C GLN A 20 -1.10 -7.14 7.46
N LEU A 21 -1.76 -6.86 8.58
CA LEU A 21 -2.89 -7.67 9.04
C LEU A 21 -4.11 -7.42 8.15
N VAL A 22 -4.86 -8.48 7.88
CA VAL A 22 -6.06 -8.43 7.04
C VAL A 22 -7.30 -8.55 7.91
N SER A 23 -8.33 -7.77 7.56
CA SER A 23 -9.61 -7.84 8.26
C SER A 23 -10.27 -9.19 8.10
N LYS A 24 -10.76 -9.75 9.19
CA LYS A 24 -11.49 -11.04 9.20
C LYS A 24 -12.86 -10.95 8.50
N THR A 25 -13.39 -9.76 8.31
CA THR A 25 -14.67 -9.59 7.61
C THR A 25 -14.56 -9.77 6.10
N GLY A 26 -13.38 -9.50 5.54
CA GLY A 26 -13.16 -9.64 4.09
C GLY A 26 -12.84 -11.07 3.69
N ILE A 27 -11.80 -11.64 4.27
CA ILE A 27 -11.34 -13.01 4.00
C ILE A 27 -11.15 -13.72 5.34
N PRO A 28 -12.19 -14.42 5.86
CA PRO A 28 -12.16 -14.93 7.24
C PRO A 28 -11.02 -15.90 7.56
N LYS A 29 -10.51 -16.63 6.57
CA LYS A 29 -9.38 -17.56 6.75
C LYS A 29 -8.05 -16.84 6.80
N ALA A 30 -7.97 -15.63 6.25
CA ALA A 30 -6.72 -14.90 6.12
C ALA A 30 -6.36 -14.17 7.40
N ASP A 31 -5.08 -14.01 7.62
CA ASP A 31 -4.52 -13.29 8.77
C ASP A 31 -3.70 -12.09 8.32
N ARG A 32 -2.87 -12.27 7.30
CA ARG A 32 -1.96 -11.21 6.86
C ARG A 32 -1.58 -11.31 5.40
N LEU A 33 -1.18 -10.16 4.85
CA LEU A 33 -0.49 -10.04 3.57
C LEU A 33 0.99 -9.83 3.86
N VAL A 34 1.85 -10.54 3.16
CA VAL A 34 3.30 -10.42 3.33
C VAL A 34 3.96 -10.30 1.98
N SER A 35 4.73 -9.22 1.79
CA SER A 35 5.55 -9.04 0.60
C SER A 35 6.95 -9.61 0.87
N TYR A 36 7.28 -10.70 0.20
CA TYR A 36 8.60 -11.33 0.25
C TYR A 36 9.45 -10.85 -0.90
N LYS A 37 10.69 -10.49 -0.64
CA LYS A 37 11.58 -9.83 -1.60
C LYS A 37 11.69 -10.53 -2.95
N HIS A 38 11.82 -11.85 -2.96
CA HIS A 38 12.06 -12.62 -4.19
C HIS A 38 10.94 -13.59 -4.55
N LYS A 39 9.91 -13.67 -3.73
CA LYS A 39 8.85 -14.66 -3.91
C LYS A 39 7.56 -14.02 -4.44
N GLY A 40 7.22 -12.87 -3.90
CA GLY A 40 5.98 -12.16 -4.21
C GLY A 40 5.17 -11.82 -2.97
N ILE A 41 3.88 -11.57 -3.17
CA ILE A 41 2.97 -11.21 -2.10
C ILE A 41 2.11 -12.41 -1.76
N ALA A 42 2.21 -12.87 -0.52
CA ALA A 42 1.46 -14.02 -0.01
C ALA A 42 0.32 -13.55 0.88
N LEU A 43 -0.87 -14.13 0.67
CA LEU A 43 -1.95 -14.09 1.64
C LEU A 43 -1.78 -15.32 2.53
N GLU A 44 -1.64 -15.11 3.84
CA GLU A 44 -1.33 -16.18 4.79
C GLU A 44 -2.40 -16.27 5.88
N ASN A 45 -2.59 -17.48 6.39
CA ASN A 45 -3.44 -17.69 7.57
C ASN A 45 -2.63 -17.48 8.86
N ASN A 46 -3.28 -17.64 10.02
CA ASN A 46 -2.64 -17.43 11.32
C ASN A 46 -1.59 -18.49 11.68
N GLN A 47 -1.48 -19.55 10.88
CA GLN A 47 -0.46 -20.61 11.03
C GLN A 47 0.71 -20.41 10.06
N GLY A 48 0.71 -19.31 9.30
CA GLY A 48 1.75 -19.02 8.34
C GLY A 48 1.60 -19.75 7.01
N LYS A 49 0.50 -20.47 6.80
CA LYS A 49 0.25 -21.18 5.54
C LYS A 49 -0.19 -20.18 4.46
N THR A 50 0.42 -20.30 3.29
CA THR A 50 0.07 -19.48 2.12
C THR A 50 -1.27 -19.96 1.54
N LEU A 51 -2.23 -19.04 1.50
CA LEU A 51 -3.55 -19.25 0.91
C LEU A 51 -3.57 -18.85 -0.56
N SER A 52 -2.85 -17.80 -0.90
CA SER A 52 -2.73 -17.30 -2.27
C SER A 52 -1.38 -16.60 -2.43
N LEU A 53 -0.78 -16.71 -3.60
CA LEU A 53 0.52 -16.11 -3.90
C LEU A 53 0.45 -15.35 -5.21
N LEU A 54 0.77 -14.05 -5.15
CA LEU A 54 1.01 -13.21 -6.32
C LEU A 54 2.52 -13.18 -6.56
N LYS A 55 2.99 -13.93 -7.56
CA LYS A 55 4.41 -14.04 -7.87
C LYS A 55 4.94 -12.75 -8.49
N GLY A 56 6.12 -12.36 -8.08
CA GLY A 56 6.79 -11.18 -8.62
C GLY A 56 7.81 -10.61 -7.65
N HIS A 57 8.36 -9.47 -8.02
CA HIS A 57 9.34 -8.73 -7.23
C HIS A 57 8.71 -7.41 -6.83
N PHE A 58 8.19 -7.37 -5.61
CA PHE A 58 7.39 -6.25 -5.12
C PHE A 58 8.02 -5.61 -3.88
N GLY A 59 7.77 -4.31 -3.71
CA GLY A 59 8.20 -3.56 -2.54
C GLY A 59 7.08 -3.35 -1.53
N SER A 60 6.88 -2.09 -1.18
CA SER A 60 5.84 -1.66 -0.24
C SER A 60 4.45 -2.14 -0.66
N ILE A 61 3.61 -2.48 0.31
CA ILE A 61 2.21 -2.88 0.08
C ILE A 61 1.27 -2.07 0.95
N ASP A 62 0.04 -1.92 0.47
CA ASP A 62 -1.11 -1.50 1.28
C ASP A 62 -2.37 -2.13 0.72
N HIS A 63 -3.42 -2.20 1.51
CA HIS A 63 -4.66 -2.83 1.09
C HIS A 63 -5.87 -2.16 1.70
N ARG A 64 -7.02 -2.31 1.00
CA ARG A 64 -8.33 -1.92 1.53
C ARG A 64 -9.37 -2.96 1.10
N GLN A 65 -10.33 -3.21 1.97
CA GLN A 65 -11.43 -4.11 1.65
C GLN A 65 -12.48 -3.36 0.84
N LEU A 66 -12.73 -3.82 -0.37
CA LEU A 66 -13.83 -3.36 -1.22
C LEU A 66 -14.96 -4.39 -1.20
N LYS A 67 -16.12 -4.02 -1.76
CA LYS A 67 -17.24 -4.94 -1.89
C LYS A 67 -16.91 -6.16 -2.75
N GLN A 68 -16.12 -5.97 -3.80
CA GLN A 68 -15.76 -7.03 -4.74
C GLN A 68 -14.60 -7.89 -4.29
N GLY A 69 -13.84 -7.45 -3.31
CA GLY A 69 -12.67 -8.15 -2.83
C GLY A 69 -11.65 -7.23 -2.19
N LEU A 70 -10.47 -7.77 -1.96
CA LEU A 70 -9.38 -7.05 -1.33
C LEU A 70 -8.56 -6.32 -2.39
N LEU A 71 -8.59 -4.99 -2.35
CA LEU A 71 -7.72 -4.17 -3.20
C LEU A 71 -6.32 -4.15 -2.61
N LEU A 72 -5.35 -4.57 -3.41
CA LEU A 72 -3.93 -4.53 -3.07
C LEU A 72 -3.22 -3.50 -3.93
N ALA A 73 -2.45 -2.65 -3.29
CA ALA A 73 -1.53 -1.72 -3.96
C ALA A 73 -0.09 -2.07 -3.59
N THR A 74 0.79 -2.03 -4.55
CA THR A 74 2.21 -2.30 -4.35
C THR A 74 3.06 -1.59 -5.40
N VAL A 75 4.37 -1.76 -5.29
CA VAL A 75 5.33 -1.34 -6.32
C VAL A 75 5.91 -2.58 -6.98
N ASP A 76 5.75 -2.67 -8.28
CA ASP A 76 6.47 -3.65 -9.09
C ASP A 76 7.89 -3.13 -9.28
N LEU A 77 8.86 -3.76 -8.63
CA LEU A 77 10.24 -3.28 -8.61
C LEU A 77 10.95 -3.47 -9.95
N ASP A 78 10.56 -4.48 -10.71
CA ASP A 78 11.14 -4.70 -12.04
C ASP A 78 10.68 -3.64 -13.03
N ARG A 79 9.41 -3.22 -12.92
CA ARG A 79 8.83 -2.20 -13.79
C ARG A 79 9.02 -0.78 -13.25
N GLN A 80 9.31 -0.63 -11.97
CA GLN A 80 9.35 0.66 -11.28
C GLN A 80 8.03 1.43 -11.42
N GLN A 81 6.93 0.70 -11.29
CA GLN A 81 5.57 1.24 -11.39
C GLN A 81 4.72 0.77 -10.22
N ALA A 82 3.82 1.62 -9.78
CA ALA A 82 2.77 1.21 -8.86
C ALA A 82 1.80 0.27 -9.56
N MET A 83 1.36 -0.75 -8.83
CA MET A 83 0.48 -1.79 -9.34
C MET A 83 -0.71 -1.96 -8.41
N LEU A 84 -1.88 -2.17 -8.98
CA LEU A 84 -3.13 -2.45 -8.28
C LEU A 84 -3.68 -3.78 -8.76
N THR A 85 -4.15 -4.59 -7.84
CA THR A 85 -4.86 -5.83 -8.16
C THR A 85 -5.91 -6.10 -7.10
N VAL A 86 -6.86 -6.95 -7.40
CA VAL A 86 -7.93 -7.33 -6.46
C VAL A 86 -7.90 -8.82 -6.22
N LEU A 87 -7.89 -9.21 -4.97
CA LEU A 87 -8.06 -10.59 -4.56
C LEU A 87 -9.56 -10.84 -4.35
N ASP A 88 -10.11 -11.73 -5.18
CA ASP A 88 -11.49 -12.20 -5.01
C ASP A 88 -11.52 -13.20 -3.86
N GLY A 89 -12.20 -12.84 -2.77
CA GLY A 89 -12.28 -13.68 -1.58
C GLY A 89 -13.04 -14.99 -1.80
N ALA A 90 -13.91 -15.06 -2.81
CA ALA A 90 -14.64 -16.29 -3.11
C ALA A 90 -13.79 -17.34 -3.85
N SER A 91 -12.88 -16.90 -4.72
CA SER A 91 -12.04 -17.77 -5.53
C SER A 91 -10.59 -17.84 -5.09
N ASP A 92 -10.17 -16.95 -4.17
CA ASP A 92 -8.78 -16.77 -3.73
C ASP A 92 -7.82 -16.45 -4.90
N ASN A 93 -8.35 -15.88 -5.98
CA ASN A 93 -7.59 -15.52 -7.16
C ASN A 93 -7.39 -14.01 -7.27
N TRP A 94 -6.20 -13.63 -7.69
CA TRP A 94 -5.89 -12.24 -8.05
C TRP A 94 -6.50 -11.94 -9.42
N THR A 95 -7.34 -10.92 -9.47
CA THR A 95 -7.99 -10.48 -10.70
C THR A 95 -7.20 -9.36 -11.36
N ALA A 96 -7.75 -8.78 -12.42
CA ALA A 96 -7.11 -7.82 -13.30
C ALA A 96 -6.09 -6.89 -12.62
N THR A 97 -4.89 -6.87 -13.16
CA THR A 97 -3.81 -6.00 -12.71
C THR A 97 -3.81 -4.70 -13.50
N THR A 98 -3.71 -3.57 -12.78
CA THR A 98 -3.58 -2.23 -13.36
C THR A 98 -2.27 -1.61 -12.92
N TYR A 99 -1.51 -1.08 -13.87
CA TYR A 99 -0.29 -0.32 -13.59
C TYR A 99 -0.56 1.17 -13.74
N LEU A 100 -0.05 1.96 -12.79
CA LEU A 100 -0.02 3.41 -12.96
C LEU A 100 1.14 3.79 -13.88
N PRO A 101 1.05 4.92 -14.59
CA PRO A 101 2.20 5.42 -15.32
C PRO A 101 3.43 5.57 -14.43
N LYS A 102 4.60 5.28 -14.98
CA LYS A 102 5.86 5.42 -14.26
C LYS A 102 6.08 6.89 -13.90
N PRO A 103 6.22 7.23 -12.61
CA PRO A 103 6.46 8.62 -12.23
C PRO A 103 7.88 9.07 -12.53
N ALA A 104 8.14 10.36 -12.41
CA ALA A 104 9.46 10.94 -12.62
C ALA A 104 10.45 10.65 -11.49
N PHE A 105 10.00 9.98 -10.43
CA PHE A 105 10.81 9.63 -9.27
C PHE A 105 10.73 8.13 -9.00
N LYS A 106 11.71 7.61 -8.27
CA LYS A 106 11.67 6.23 -7.80
C LYS A 106 10.66 6.12 -6.66
N ILE A 107 9.74 5.17 -6.76
CA ILE A 107 8.69 4.97 -5.74
C ILE A 107 9.30 4.23 -4.55
N GLU A 108 9.32 4.88 -3.40
CA GLU A 108 9.80 4.28 -2.15
C GLU A 108 8.65 3.71 -1.33
N GLY A 109 7.47 4.32 -1.38
CA GLY A 109 6.31 3.86 -0.63
C GLY A 109 5.01 4.10 -1.36
N VAL A 110 4.02 3.26 -1.06
CA VAL A 110 2.63 3.42 -1.51
C VAL A 110 1.71 3.28 -0.33
N CYS A 111 0.63 4.05 -0.31
CA CYS A 111 -0.41 3.92 0.69
C CYS A 111 -1.77 4.33 0.14
N LEU A 112 -2.80 3.63 0.60
CA LEU A 112 -4.18 3.83 0.16
C LEU A 112 -4.94 4.71 1.15
N TYR A 113 -5.85 5.50 0.61
CA TYR A 113 -6.81 6.29 1.36
C TYR A 113 -8.20 5.98 0.83
N GLN A 114 -9.12 5.60 1.72
CA GLN A 114 -10.52 5.42 1.39
C GLN A 114 -11.32 6.49 2.11
N ASP A 115 -12.01 7.35 1.35
CA ASP A 115 -12.79 8.44 1.91
C ASP A 115 -14.19 7.97 2.36
N GLU A 116 -14.97 8.89 2.93
CA GLU A 116 -16.33 8.59 3.43
C GLU A 116 -17.29 8.18 2.30
N ALA A 117 -17.07 8.66 1.08
CA ALA A 117 -17.85 8.30 -0.10
C ALA A 117 -17.39 6.98 -0.73
N GLN A 118 -16.44 6.27 -0.10
CA GLN A 118 -15.86 5.01 -0.57
C GLN A 118 -15.03 5.16 -1.85
N ASN A 119 -14.53 6.36 -2.15
CA ASN A 119 -13.51 6.52 -3.17
C ASN A 119 -12.17 6.07 -2.63
N GLY A 120 -11.40 5.40 -3.47
CA GLY A 120 -10.06 4.94 -3.12
C GLY A 120 -9.01 5.76 -3.84
N PHE A 121 -8.01 6.21 -3.08
CA PHE A 121 -6.88 6.97 -3.61
C PHE A 121 -5.59 6.24 -3.26
N LEU A 122 -4.61 6.33 -4.15
CA LEU A 122 -3.28 5.79 -3.92
C LEU A 122 -2.28 6.95 -3.88
N PHE A 123 -1.53 7.01 -2.78
CA PHE A 123 -0.38 7.91 -2.66
C PHE A 123 0.88 7.17 -3.03
N LEU A 124 1.71 7.81 -3.85
CA LEU A 124 3.07 7.38 -4.16
C LEU A 124 4.03 8.38 -3.54
N VAL A 125 5.04 7.91 -2.85
CA VAL A 125 6.07 8.79 -2.26
C VAL A 125 7.45 8.36 -2.71
N GLY A 126 8.31 9.35 -2.97
CA GLY A 126 9.71 9.14 -3.31
C GLY A 126 10.63 9.91 -2.36
N GLU A 127 11.91 9.56 -2.34
CA GLU A 127 12.87 10.11 -1.39
C GLU A 127 13.42 11.50 -1.77
N GLN A 128 13.08 12.01 -2.96
CA GLN A 128 13.55 13.30 -3.44
C GLN A 128 12.54 14.44 -3.28
N GLY A 129 11.62 14.30 -2.35
CA GLY A 129 10.63 15.33 -2.08
C GLY A 129 9.43 15.34 -3.03
N GLN A 130 9.19 14.25 -3.74
CA GLN A 130 8.12 14.14 -4.72
C GLN A 130 7.11 13.07 -4.32
N GLY A 131 5.85 13.33 -4.61
CA GLY A 131 4.78 12.35 -4.45
C GLY A 131 3.62 12.63 -5.38
N GLU A 132 2.70 11.68 -5.47
CA GLU A 132 1.50 11.76 -6.31
C GLU A 132 0.33 11.15 -5.56
N GLN A 133 -0.86 11.70 -5.82
CA GLN A 133 -2.13 11.12 -5.38
C GLN A 133 -2.98 10.78 -6.59
N TRP A 134 -3.42 9.52 -6.66
CA TRP A 134 -4.20 8.98 -7.77
C TRP A 134 -5.57 8.52 -7.27
N LEU A 135 -6.62 8.78 -8.04
CA LEU A 135 -7.92 8.15 -7.83
C LEU A 135 -7.88 6.77 -8.51
N VAL A 136 -8.07 5.71 -7.73
CA VAL A 136 -7.89 4.32 -8.20
C VAL A 136 -9.12 3.44 -8.02
N ALA A 137 -10.11 3.88 -7.23
CA ALA A 137 -11.34 3.11 -7.00
C ALA A 137 -12.47 4.06 -6.65
N ASP A 138 -13.70 3.67 -6.99
CA ASP A 138 -14.91 4.33 -6.53
C ASP A 138 -15.71 3.41 -5.60
N ALA A 139 -16.92 3.81 -5.23
CA ALA A 139 -17.75 3.06 -4.27
C ALA A 139 -18.13 1.65 -4.74
N THR A 140 -18.01 1.36 -6.03
CA THR A 140 -18.46 0.10 -6.62
C THR A 140 -17.32 -0.80 -7.09
N SER A 141 -16.20 -0.24 -7.56
CA SER A 141 -15.14 -1.02 -8.19
C SER A 141 -13.82 -0.28 -8.29
N PRO A 142 -12.72 -1.00 -8.51
CA PRO A 142 -11.49 -0.40 -8.97
C PRO A 142 -11.70 0.32 -10.31
N ILE A 143 -11.01 1.43 -10.52
CA ILE A 143 -11.11 2.23 -11.76
C ILE A 143 -10.12 1.65 -12.77
N ALA A 144 -10.62 1.35 -13.99
CA ALA A 144 -9.79 0.78 -15.04
C ALA A 144 -8.69 1.73 -15.51
N LEU A 145 -8.97 3.04 -15.47
CA LEU A 145 -8.00 4.09 -15.83
C LEU A 145 -7.81 5.03 -14.62
N PRO A 146 -6.85 4.76 -13.76
CA PRO A 146 -6.54 5.65 -12.65
C PRO A 146 -6.27 7.08 -13.10
N GLN A 147 -6.66 8.05 -12.26
CA GLN A 147 -6.56 9.47 -12.58
C GLN A 147 -5.61 10.16 -11.60
N LEU A 148 -4.61 10.86 -12.12
CA LEU A 148 -3.75 11.69 -11.31
C LEU A 148 -4.55 12.89 -10.78
N ILE A 149 -4.60 13.02 -9.45
CA ILE A 149 -5.36 14.07 -8.79
C ILE A 149 -4.46 15.27 -8.49
N ARG A 150 -3.31 15.02 -7.86
CA ARG A 150 -2.37 16.09 -7.52
C ARG A 150 -0.96 15.55 -7.31
N HIS A 151 0.01 16.42 -7.47
CA HIS A 151 1.38 16.19 -7.03
C HIS A 151 1.54 16.68 -5.61
N LEU A 152 2.39 16.00 -4.84
CA LEU A 152 2.71 16.39 -3.48
C LEU A 152 4.19 16.79 -3.40
N SER A 153 4.44 17.80 -2.56
CA SER A 153 5.78 18.06 -2.07
C SER A 153 5.96 17.28 -0.78
N THR A 154 6.73 16.22 -0.83
CA THR A 154 6.97 15.34 0.33
C THR A 154 8.25 15.74 1.05
N PRO A 155 8.48 15.28 2.29
CA PRO A 155 9.77 15.49 2.94
C PRO A 155 10.87 14.80 2.14
N PRO A 156 12.09 15.35 2.14
CA PRO A 156 13.22 14.62 1.59
C PRO A 156 13.47 13.33 2.39
N ASP A 157 14.10 12.36 1.76
CA ASP A 157 14.40 11.06 2.39
C ASP A 157 13.15 10.34 2.92
N SER A 158 12.01 10.50 2.23
CA SER A 158 10.78 9.76 2.52
C SER A 158 10.88 8.34 1.99
N GLU A 159 10.54 7.35 2.83
CA GLU A 159 10.64 5.94 2.46
C GLU A 159 9.27 5.24 2.48
N TYR A 160 8.37 5.67 3.34
CA TYR A 160 7.06 5.04 3.47
C TYR A 160 6.00 6.05 3.90
N CYS A 161 4.77 5.65 3.70
CA CYS A 161 3.61 6.43 4.12
C CYS A 161 2.57 5.52 4.76
N GLN A 162 1.62 6.14 5.44
CA GLN A 162 0.47 5.48 6.03
C GLN A 162 -0.69 6.47 6.08
N VAL A 163 -1.92 5.99 5.87
CA VAL A 163 -3.11 6.84 5.92
C VAL A 163 -4.03 6.36 7.03
N ASP A 164 -4.49 7.30 7.84
CA ASP A 164 -5.62 7.12 8.75
C ASP A 164 -6.88 7.61 8.02
N ASP A 165 -7.68 6.66 7.52
CA ASP A 165 -8.88 6.99 6.75
C ASP A 165 -9.90 7.79 7.56
N ALA A 166 -10.09 7.44 8.82
CA ALA A 166 -11.08 8.08 9.69
C ALA A 166 -10.77 9.56 9.92
N GLN A 167 -9.49 9.91 9.99
CA GLN A 167 -9.04 11.29 10.18
C GLN A 167 -8.67 11.99 8.88
N SER A 168 -8.70 11.28 7.76
CA SER A 168 -8.25 11.79 6.45
C SER A 168 -6.84 12.36 6.52
N ARG A 169 -5.93 11.61 7.13
CA ARG A 169 -4.54 12.05 7.33
C ARG A 169 -3.56 11.10 6.68
N LEU A 170 -2.65 11.69 5.92
CA LEU A 170 -1.50 11.03 5.32
C LEU A 170 -0.28 11.33 6.19
N TYR A 171 0.39 10.27 6.64
CA TYR A 171 1.65 10.37 7.38
C TYR A 171 2.80 9.90 6.49
N ILE A 172 3.84 10.71 6.43
CA ILE A 172 5.04 10.40 5.67
C ILE A 172 6.25 10.58 6.58
N ASN A 173 7.15 9.59 6.59
CA ASN A 173 8.39 9.70 7.33
C ASN A 173 9.42 10.55 6.58
N GLU A 174 10.27 11.20 7.34
CA GLU A 174 11.53 11.74 6.87
C GLU A 174 12.64 11.07 7.67
N GLU A 175 13.49 10.29 7.01
CA GLU A 175 14.51 9.49 7.67
C GLU A 175 15.35 10.34 8.62
N LYS A 176 15.51 9.88 9.86
CA LYS A 176 16.28 10.55 10.94
C LYS A 176 15.72 11.90 11.40
N VAL A 177 14.60 12.36 10.85
CA VAL A 177 13.99 13.63 11.24
C VAL A 177 12.69 13.40 11.99
N GLY A 178 11.77 12.63 11.44
CA GLY A 178 10.50 12.35 12.09
C GLY A 178 9.38 12.04 11.13
N ILE A 179 8.14 12.32 11.55
CA ILE A 179 6.93 12.04 10.82
C ILE A 179 6.18 13.34 10.56
N TRP A 180 5.77 13.52 9.30
CA TRP A 180 4.98 14.66 8.86
C TRP A 180 3.56 14.20 8.51
N ALA A 181 2.58 15.05 8.80
CA ALA A 181 1.19 14.82 8.45
C ALA A 181 0.72 15.79 7.37
N TYR A 182 -0.10 15.25 6.47
CA TYR A 182 -0.79 15.99 5.42
C TYR A 182 -2.28 15.70 5.53
N ASP A 183 -3.10 16.59 5.01
CA ASP A 183 -4.50 16.27 4.75
C ASP A 183 -4.56 15.34 3.53
N ALA A 184 -5.17 14.16 3.70
CA ALA A 184 -5.27 13.17 2.63
C ALA A 184 -6.36 13.49 1.61
N HIS A 185 -7.25 14.43 1.92
CA HIS A 185 -8.35 14.81 1.02
C HIS A 185 -7.79 15.38 -0.28
N PRO A 186 -8.28 14.94 -1.45
CA PRO A 186 -7.68 15.32 -2.74
C PRO A 186 -7.74 16.81 -3.08
N GLU A 187 -8.67 17.54 -2.48
CA GLU A 187 -8.83 18.99 -2.69
C GLU A 187 -8.15 19.84 -1.62
N ALA A 188 -7.51 19.22 -0.64
CA ALA A 188 -6.86 19.94 0.45
C ALA A 188 -5.58 20.62 0.00
N GLU A 189 -5.16 21.62 0.78
CA GLU A 189 -3.88 22.28 0.58
C GLU A 189 -2.72 21.31 0.83
N LEU A 190 -1.59 21.56 0.17
CA LEU A 190 -0.40 20.71 0.25
C LEU A 190 0.53 21.06 1.40
N SER A 191 0.02 21.69 2.44
CA SER A 191 0.81 22.00 3.64
C SER A 191 0.97 20.75 4.52
N ARG A 192 2.15 20.63 5.12
CA ARG A 192 2.44 19.56 6.07
C ARG A 192 2.79 20.14 7.44
N PHE A 193 2.58 19.34 8.48
CA PHE A 193 2.95 19.74 9.84
C PHE A 193 3.60 18.55 10.57
N PRO A 194 4.54 18.81 11.48
CA PRO A 194 5.25 17.75 12.18
C PRO A 194 4.35 17.08 13.23
N ILE A 195 4.42 15.75 13.31
CA ILE A 195 3.71 14.96 14.31
C ILE A 195 4.68 14.44 15.38
N ALA A 196 5.79 13.84 14.94
CA ALA A 196 6.79 13.27 15.82
C ALA A 196 8.17 13.54 15.22
N MET A 197 9.02 14.27 15.97
CA MET A 197 10.35 14.63 15.50
C MET A 197 11.40 13.95 16.38
N THR A 198 12.45 13.46 15.72
CA THR A 198 13.63 12.94 16.42
C THR A 198 14.51 14.10 16.87
N HIS A 199 15.22 13.91 17.99
CA HIS A 199 16.13 14.89 18.54
C HIS A 199 17.57 14.51 18.30
#